data_588fe1edd1ce88804455e3136890e112
#
_entry.id   588fe1edd1ce88804455e3136890e112
#
_cell.length_a   1.000
_cell.length_b   1.000
_cell.length_c   1.000
_cell.angle_alpha   90.00
_cell.angle_beta   90.00
_cell.angle_gamma   90.00
#
_symmetry.space_group_name_H-M   'P 1'
#
loop_
_entity.id
_entity.type
_entity.pdbx_description
1 polymer ?
#
loop_
_entity_poly.entity_id
_entity_poly.type
_entity_poly.pdbx_seq_one_letter_code
_entity_poly.pdbx_strand_id
1 'polypeptide(L)'
;MATLNVGDEVPDFELPAVVGNIKQQFKLSDYRGKKNVVLAFYPADWTPVCASQLPALSAETEKLAGYDAQVVAISADSIPSHTAWQKKEIGLLSFPLASDFYPHGKVARIFGIQREGDPLPGVNERAIFIVDKNGKLAFAKIYPLGQIPSNEDIFEVLRKL
;
A
#
# COMPACT_ATOMS: atom_id res chain seq x y z
N MET A 1 17.52 -11.29 2.97
CA MET A 1 16.28 -11.28 3.74
C MET A 1 15.27 -12.21 3.12
N ALA A 2 14.60 -13.02 3.93
CA ALA A 2 13.57 -13.91 3.40
C ALA A 2 12.39 -13.09 2.89
N THR A 3 12.01 -13.30 1.66
CA THR A 3 10.86 -12.67 1.04
C THR A 3 9.61 -13.48 1.38
N LEU A 4 8.51 -12.80 1.68
CA LEU A 4 7.23 -13.47 1.89
C LEU A 4 6.74 -14.09 0.58
N ASN A 5 6.22 -15.29 0.68
CA ASN A 5 5.63 -16.01 -0.46
C ASN A 5 4.12 -16.09 -0.30
N VAL A 6 3.41 -16.23 -1.43
CA VAL A 6 1.96 -16.48 -1.40
C VAL A 6 1.70 -17.73 -0.57
N GLY A 7 0.75 -17.62 0.36
CA GLY A 7 0.41 -18.66 1.33
C GLY A 7 1.05 -18.47 2.70
N ASP A 8 2.08 -17.64 2.82
CA ASP A 8 2.72 -17.36 4.11
C ASP A 8 1.82 -16.50 4.99
N GLU A 9 1.93 -16.69 6.30
CA GLU A 9 1.33 -15.78 7.25
C GLU A 9 2.09 -14.47 7.24
N VAL A 10 1.38 -13.35 7.11
CA VAL A 10 1.98 -12.02 7.06
C VAL A 10 2.17 -11.52 8.50
N PRO A 11 3.40 -11.11 8.89
CA PRO A 11 3.62 -10.51 10.21
C PRO A 11 2.75 -9.27 10.40
N ASP A 12 2.23 -9.08 11.60
CA ASP A 12 1.48 -7.87 11.92
C ASP A 12 2.39 -6.66 11.91
N PHE A 13 1.82 -5.51 11.57
CA PHE A 13 2.54 -4.24 11.67
C PHE A 13 1.55 -3.10 11.92
N GLU A 14 2.07 -2.03 12.46
CA GLU A 14 1.31 -0.81 12.72
C GLU A 14 2.11 0.39 12.24
N LEU A 15 1.46 1.29 11.52
CA LEU A 15 2.08 2.52 10.99
C LEU A 15 1.19 3.72 11.24
N PRO A 16 1.78 4.91 11.47
CA PRO A 16 1.02 6.15 11.38
C PRO A 16 0.43 6.27 9.98
N ALA A 17 -0.78 6.80 9.91
CA ALA A 17 -1.48 6.96 8.64
C ALA A 17 -2.33 8.24 8.66
N VAL A 18 -2.78 8.65 7.48
CA VAL A 18 -3.72 9.74 7.33
C VAL A 18 -4.79 9.36 6.32
N VAL A 19 -6.05 9.58 6.67
CA VAL A 19 -7.17 9.44 5.73
C VAL A 19 -7.65 10.86 5.44
N GLY A 20 -7.46 11.32 4.20
CA GLY A 20 -7.65 12.73 3.90
C GLY A 20 -6.69 13.57 4.73
N ASN A 21 -7.20 14.32 5.71
CA ASN A 21 -6.40 15.11 6.64
C ASN A 21 -6.52 14.63 8.10
N ILE A 22 -7.14 13.47 8.31
CA ILE A 22 -7.37 12.92 9.66
C ILE A 22 -6.30 11.88 9.97
N LYS A 23 -5.49 12.15 11.00
CA LYS A 23 -4.44 11.25 11.46
C LYS A 23 -5.02 10.06 12.18
N GLN A 24 -4.44 8.88 11.93
CA GLN A 24 -4.81 7.64 12.62
C GLN A 24 -3.66 6.65 12.61
N GLN A 25 -3.85 5.48 13.20
CA GLN A 25 -2.93 4.36 13.11
C GLN A 25 -3.52 3.31 12.18
N PHE A 26 -2.71 2.75 11.31
CA PHE A 26 -3.07 1.59 10.52
C PHE A 26 -2.43 0.36 11.14
N LYS A 27 -3.23 -0.61 11.55
CA LYS A 27 -2.76 -1.88 12.10
C LYS A 27 -3.34 -3.02 11.27
N LEU A 28 -2.47 -3.83 10.67
CA LEU A 28 -2.90 -4.88 9.75
C LEU A 28 -3.86 -5.86 10.41
N SER A 29 -3.58 -6.27 11.65
CA SER A 29 -4.40 -7.25 12.36
C SER A 29 -5.82 -6.78 12.70
N ASP A 30 -6.09 -5.48 12.63
CA ASP A 30 -7.45 -4.95 12.85
C ASP A 30 -8.43 -5.45 11.78
N TYR A 31 -7.93 -5.86 10.63
CA TYR A 31 -8.76 -6.34 9.51
C TYR A 31 -8.88 -7.85 9.46
N ARG A 32 -8.15 -8.57 10.30
CA ARG A 32 -8.19 -10.05 10.32
C ARG A 32 -9.58 -10.53 10.67
N GLY A 33 -10.11 -11.45 9.86
CA GLY A 33 -11.46 -11.98 10.01
C GLY A 33 -12.54 -11.05 9.47
N LYS A 34 -12.20 -9.87 8.99
CA LYS A 34 -13.17 -8.85 8.56
C LYS A 34 -13.02 -8.48 7.10
N LYS A 35 -11.81 -8.15 6.67
CA LYS A 35 -11.54 -7.66 5.31
C LYS A 35 -10.23 -8.22 4.78
N ASN A 36 -10.18 -8.38 3.46
CA ASN A 36 -8.94 -8.54 2.73
C ASN A 36 -8.26 -7.16 2.67
N VAL A 37 -6.94 -7.11 2.76
CA VAL A 37 -6.20 -5.85 2.75
C VAL A 37 -5.31 -5.79 1.51
N VAL A 38 -5.49 -4.74 0.72
CA VAL A 38 -4.65 -4.46 -0.44
C VAL A 38 -3.58 -3.46 -0.02
N LEU A 39 -2.34 -3.91 0.03
CA LEU A 39 -1.18 -3.09 0.37
C LEU A 39 -0.58 -2.56 -0.92
N ALA A 40 -0.73 -1.26 -1.17
CA ALA A 40 -0.16 -0.61 -2.34
C ALA A 40 1.10 0.15 -1.94
N PHE A 41 2.25 -0.51 -2.07
CA PHE A 41 3.54 0.14 -1.85
C PHE A 41 3.91 0.97 -3.06
N TYR A 42 4.32 2.21 -2.84
CA TYR A 42 4.75 3.10 -3.91
C TYR A 42 6.04 3.84 -3.50
N PRO A 43 6.83 4.29 -4.49
CA PRO A 43 8.14 4.86 -4.19
C PRO A 43 8.11 6.14 -3.37
N ALA A 44 7.38 7.17 -3.80
CA ALA A 44 7.44 8.45 -3.11
C ALA A 44 6.29 9.37 -3.49
N ASP A 45 5.85 10.19 -2.52
CA ASP A 45 4.96 11.33 -2.76
C ASP A 45 5.63 12.28 -3.77
N TRP A 46 4.83 13.07 -4.45
CA TRP A 46 5.28 14.12 -5.37
C TRP A 46 5.92 13.60 -6.66
N THR A 47 5.69 12.32 -7.01
CA THR A 47 6.21 11.73 -8.24
C THR A 47 5.06 11.48 -9.24
N PRO A 48 5.32 11.65 -10.55
CA PRO A 48 4.22 11.61 -11.55
C PRO A 48 3.45 10.30 -11.62
N VAL A 49 4.14 9.15 -11.58
CA VAL A 49 3.48 7.84 -11.70
C VAL A 49 2.63 7.56 -10.46
N CYS A 50 3.16 7.88 -9.26
CA CYS A 50 2.41 7.72 -8.01
C CYS A 50 1.19 8.66 -7.97
N ALA A 51 1.34 9.87 -8.49
CA ALA A 51 0.25 10.84 -8.57
C ALA A 51 -0.90 10.38 -9.47
N SER A 52 -0.63 9.51 -10.43
CA SER A 52 -1.66 8.90 -11.28
C SER A 52 -2.23 7.63 -10.68
N GLN A 53 -1.38 6.82 -10.05
CA GLN A 53 -1.75 5.52 -9.48
C GLN A 53 -2.78 5.65 -8.36
N LEU A 54 -2.52 6.49 -7.38
CA LEU A 54 -3.33 6.52 -6.16
C LEU A 54 -4.73 7.07 -6.38
N PRO A 55 -4.94 8.18 -7.11
CA PRO A 55 -6.31 8.60 -7.43
C PRO A 55 -7.09 7.58 -8.25
N ALA A 56 -6.45 6.90 -9.20
CA ALA A 56 -7.10 5.85 -9.99
C ALA A 56 -7.57 4.69 -9.11
N LEU A 57 -6.77 4.32 -8.11
CA LEU A 57 -7.15 3.28 -7.15
C LEU A 57 -8.27 3.77 -6.22
N SER A 58 -8.21 5.03 -5.79
CA SER A 58 -9.24 5.63 -4.94
C SER A 58 -10.61 5.69 -5.64
N ALA A 59 -10.64 5.86 -6.96
CA ALA A 59 -11.86 5.85 -7.74
C ALA A 59 -12.58 4.49 -7.73
N GLU A 60 -11.88 3.42 -7.36
CA GLU A 60 -12.43 2.06 -7.33
C GLU A 60 -12.86 1.62 -5.92
N THR A 61 -12.96 2.54 -4.97
CA THR A 61 -13.24 2.21 -3.56
C THR A 61 -14.52 1.42 -3.37
N GLU A 62 -15.60 1.79 -4.06
CA GLU A 62 -16.88 1.09 -3.92
C GLU A 62 -16.80 -0.35 -4.43
N LYS A 63 -16.13 -0.54 -5.57
CA LYS A 63 -15.93 -1.88 -6.13
C LYS A 63 -15.07 -2.74 -5.21
N LEU A 64 -14.02 -2.16 -4.63
CA LEU A 64 -13.16 -2.85 -3.66
C LEU A 64 -13.94 -3.23 -2.40
N ALA A 65 -14.77 -2.33 -1.90
CA ALA A 65 -15.63 -2.62 -0.73
C ALA A 65 -16.59 -3.78 -1.00
N GLY A 66 -17.06 -3.93 -2.24
CA GLY A 66 -17.89 -5.05 -2.65
C GLY A 66 -17.21 -6.41 -2.55
N TYR A 67 -15.88 -6.44 -2.51
CA TYR A 67 -15.07 -7.64 -2.27
C TYR A 67 -14.55 -7.73 -0.84
N ASP A 68 -15.11 -6.96 0.09
CA ASP A 68 -14.61 -6.85 1.47
C ASP A 68 -13.12 -6.50 1.49
N ALA A 69 -12.69 -5.59 0.65
CA ALA A 69 -11.29 -5.19 0.56
C ALA A 69 -11.06 -3.78 1.08
N GLN A 70 -10.01 -3.62 1.87
CA GLN A 70 -9.51 -2.33 2.34
C GLN A 70 -8.16 -2.06 1.70
N VAL A 71 -8.03 -0.91 1.05
CA VAL A 71 -6.75 -0.46 0.51
C VAL A 71 -6.02 0.35 1.56
N VAL A 72 -4.70 0.18 1.63
CA VAL A 72 -3.78 1.12 2.26
C VAL A 72 -2.60 1.33 1.33
N ALA A 73 -2.22 2.57 1.12
CA ALA A 73 -1.03 2.90 0.34
C ALA A 73 0.10 3.26 1.30
N ILE A 74 1.30 2.76 1.02
CA ILE A 74 2.44 2.86 1.92
C ILE A 74 3.66 3.37 1.18
N SER A 75 4.27 4.43 1.71
CA SER A 75 5.60 4.88 1.28
C SER A 75 6.44 5.23 2.51
N ALA A 76 7.72 5.51 2.28
CA ALA A 76 8.62 5.94 3.35
C ALA A 76 8.49 7.44 3.67
N ASP A 77 7.58 8.16 3.02
CA ASP A 77 7.36 9.58 3.28
C ASP A 77 6.69 9.81 4.63
N SER A 78 6.85 11.04 5.14
CA SER A 78 6.25 11.43 6.41
C SER A 78 4.76 11.74 6.29
N ILE A 79 4.06 11.76 7.43
CA ILE A 79 2.65 12.18 7.47
C ILE A 79 2.45 13.61 6.95
N PRO A 80 3.27 14.61 7.32
CA PRO A 80 3.13 15.94 6.72
C PRO A 80 3.27 15.93 5.19
N SER A 81 4.15 15.11 4.63
CA SER A 81 4.26 14.97 3.19
C SER A 81 2.99 14.40 2.58
N HIS A 82 2.45 13.32 3.13
CA HIS A 82 1.19 12.72 2.68
C HIS A 82 0.04 13.71 2.68
N THR A 83 -0.09 14.46 3.77
CA THR A 83 -1.16 15.44 3.93
C THR A 83 -1.04 16.56 2.89
N ALA A 84 0.15 17.12 2.74
CA ALA A 84 0.40 18.21 1.80
C ALA A 84 0.24 17.76 0.34
N TRP A 85 0.67 16.56 0.01
CA TRP A 85 0.55 16.02 -1.34
C TRP A 85 -0.90 15.84 -1.76
N GLN A 86 -1.74 15.28 -0.89
CA GLN A 86 -3.17 15.19 -1.14
C GLN A 86 -3.79 16.57 -1.34
N LYS A 87 -3.47 17.50 -0.44
CA LYS A 87 -4.08 18.83 -0.46
C LYS A 87 -3.69 19.65 -1.70
N LYS A 88 -2.43 19.54 -2.15
CA LYS A 88 -1.87 20.40 -3.18
C LYS A 88 -1.89 19.80 -4.58
N GLU A 89 -1.94 18.47 -4.71
CA GLU A 89 -1.74 17.85 -6.01
C GLU A 89 -2.78 16.79 -6.36
N ILE A 90 -2.95 15.75 -5.54
CA ILE A 90 -3.72 14.57 -5.95
C ILE A 90 -5.16 14.55 -5.46
N GLY A 91 -5.54 15.42 -4.55
CA GLY A 91 -6.85 15.39 -3.92
C GLY A 91 -6.93 14.40 -2.77
N LEU A 92 -7.97 14.49 -1.97
CA LEU A 92 -8.16 13.60 -0.83
C LEU A 92 -8.48 12.18 -1.29
N LEU A 93 -7.76 11.21 -0.76
CA LEU A 93 -7.98 9.80 -1.06
C LEU A 93 -8.96 9.20 -0.05
N SER A 94 -9.69 8.18 -0.48
CA SER A 94 -10.70 7.49 0.33
C SER A 94 -10.12 6.39 1.22
N PHE A 95 -8.82 6.13 1.12
CA PHE A 95 -8.14 5.11 1.92
C PHE A 95 -6.94 5.70 2.65
N PRO A 96 -6.41 5.00 3.69
CA PRO A 96 -5.26 5.50 4.42
C PRO A 96 -3.99 5.58 3.57
N LEU A 97 -3.24 6.67 3.74
CA LEU A 97 -1.84 6.78 3.35
C LEU A 97 -1.00 6.54 4.60
N ALA A 98 -0.32 5.41 4.65
CA ALA A 98 0.52 5.04 5.79
C ALA A 98 1.96 5.46 5.57
N SER A 99 2.63 5.83 6.65
CA SER A 99 4.01 6.33 6.63
C SER A 99 4.96 5.32 7.24
N ASP A 100 5.83 4.75 6.42
CA ASP A 100 6.90 3.85 6.85
C ASP A 100 8.21 4.64 7.03
N PHE A 101 8.08 5.89 7.48
CA PHE A 101 9.21 6.79 7.66
C PHE A 101 10.12 6.34 8.80
N TYR A 102 9.57 5.90 9.93
CA TYR A 102 10.38 5.49 11.08
C TYR A 102 9.91 4.14 11.62
N PRO A 103 10.82 3.21 11.85
CA PRO A 103 12.25 3.25 11.53
C PRO A 103 12.54 2.89 10.07
N HIS A 104 12.69 3.89 9.26
CA HIS A 104 13.15 3.90 7.85
C HIS A 104 12.88 2.63 7.04
N GLY A 105 11.62 2.45 6.60
CA GLY A 105 11.27 1.34 5.72
C GLY A 105 11.18 -0.01 6.41
N LYS A 106 10.88 -0.05 7.70
CA LYS A 106 10.75 -1.29 8.45
C LYS A 106 9.75 -2.25 7.79
N VAL A 107 8.58 -1.76 7.40
CA VAL A 107 7.55 -2.59 6.78
C VAL A 107 7.97 -3.00 5.37
N ALA A 108 8.56 -2.10 4.60
CA ALA A 108 9.10 -2.45 3.29
C ALA A 108 10.11 -3.59 3.38
N ARG A 109 10.94 -3.62 4.42
CA ARG A 109 11.88 -4.71 4.64
C ARG A 109 11.21 -6.03 4.98
N ILE A 110 10.09 -6.00 5.70
CA ILE A 110 9.29 -7.22 5.95
C ILE A 110 8.87 -7.86 4.64
N PHE A 111 8.45 -7.04 3.67
CA PHE A 111 8.00 -7.51 2.36
C PHE A 111 9.14 -7.65 1.34
N GLY A 112 10.37 -7.28 1.71
CA GLY A 112 11.53 -7.41 0.82
C GLY A 112 11.53 -6.44 -0.36
N ILE A 113 10.92 -5.26 -0.22
CA ILE A 113 10.74 -4.32 -1.32
C ILE A 113 11.38 -2.95 -1.10
N GLN A 114 12.27 -2.81 -0.13
CA GLN A 114 13.05 -1.59 0.02
C GLN A 114 14.16 -1.57 -1.03
N ARG A 115 14.22 -0.50 -1.82
CA ARG A 115 15.26 -0.36 -2.84
C ARG A 115 16.62 -0.08 -2.21
N GLU A 116 17.64 -0.77 -2.70
CA GLU A 116 19.02 -0.61 -2.21
C GLU A 116 19.93 0.10 -3.22
N GLY A 117 19.55 0.11 -4.50
CA GLY A 117 20.35 0.68 -5.57
C GLY A 117 19.65 1.79 -6.34
N ASP A 118 20.40 2.40 -7.27
CA ASP A 118 19.87 3.44 -8.15
C ASP A 118 18.81 2.88 -9.11
N PRO A 119 17.82 3.69 -9.51
CA PRO A 119 17.52 5.01 -8.95
C PRO A 119 16.78 4.91 -7.62
N LEU A 120 16.82 5.98 -6.84
CA LEU A 120 16.06 6.13 -5.60
C LEU A 120 16.30 5.04 -4.54
N PRO A 121 17.55 4.89 -4.05
CA PRO A 121 17.78 3.96 -2.94
C PRO A 121 17.04 4.41 -1.68
N GLY A 122 16.53 3.44 -0.92
CA GLY A 122 15.83 3.70 0.34
C GLY A 122 14.33 3.89 0.23
N VAL A 123 13.79 4.11 -0.97
CA VAL A 123 12.33 4.14 -1.17
C VAL A 123 11.81 2.74 -1.48
N ASN A 124 10.49 2.61 -1.51
CA ASN A 124 9.86 1.33 -1.85
C ASN A 124 9.97 1.03 -3.34
N GLU A 125 10.01 -0.26 -3.68
CA GLU A 125 9.59 -0.72 -4.98
C GLU A 125 8.10 -0.38 -5.16
N ARG A 126 7.63 -0.34 -6.40
CA ARG A 126 6.20 -0.27 -6.69
C ARG A 126 5.66 -1.70 -6.64
N ALA A 127 4.81 -1.99 -5.65
CA ALA A 127 4.37 -3.35 -5.41
C ALA A 127 2.94 -3.41 -4.88
N ILE A 128 2.23 -4.47 -5.23
CA ILE A 128 0.92 -4.77 -4.66
C ILE A 128 1.02 -6.11 -3.93
N PHE A 129 0.59 -6.11 -2.67
CA PHE A 129 0.41 -7.31 -1.89
C PHE A 129 -1.04 -7.36 -1.42
N ILE A 130 -1.65 -8.53 -1.43
CA ILE A 130 -3.00 -8.71 -0.90
C ILE A 130 -2.92 -9.72 0.23
N VAL A 131 -3.40 -9.31 1.41
CA VAL A 131 -3.48 -10.15 2.61
C VAL A 131 -4.93 -10.54 2.78
N ASP A 132 -5.23 -11.84 2.85
CA ASP A 132 -6.59 -12.30 3.00
C ASP A 132 -7.11 -12.16 4.44
N LYS A 133 -8.38 -12.48 4.66
CA LYS A 133 -9.03 -12.37 5.97
C LYS A 133 -8.38 -13.26 7.03
N ASN A 134 -7.65 -14.29 6.64
CA ASN A 134 -6.93 -15.18 7.54
C ASN A 134 -5.51 -14.70 7.87
N GLY A 135 -5.11 -13.54 7.34
CA GLY A 135 -3.78 -12.99 7.55
C GLY A 135 -2.70 -13.60 6.68
N LYS A 136 -3.08 -14.32 5.63
CA LYS A 136 -2.15 -14.95 4.71
C LYS A 136 -1.99 -14.14 3.44
N LEU A 137 -0.79 -14.19 2.87
CA LEU A 137 -0.51 -13.50 1.61
C LEU A 137 -1.18 -14.23 0.44
N ALA A 138 -2.11 -13.55 -0.21
CA ALA A 138 -2.85 -14.10 -1.35
C ALA A 138 -2.26 -13.68 -2.70
N PHE A 139 -1.52 -12.58 -2.74
CA PHE A 139 -0.95 -12.03 -3.98
C PHE A 139 0.26 -11.18 -3.68
N ALA A 140 1.27 -11.25 -4.54
CA ALA A 140 2.47 -10.44 -4.45
C ALA A 140 2.99 -10.16 -5.86
N LYS A 141 3.16 -8.88 -6.21
CA LYS A 141 3.72 -8.50 -7.50
C LYS A 141 4.49 -7.19 -7.38
N ILE A 142 5.69 -7.17 -7.92
CA ILE A 142 6.51 -5.97 -8.05
C ILE A 142 6.39 -5.49 -9.49
N TYR A 143 6.10 -4.18 -9.65
CA TYR A 143 5.94 -3.55 -10.96
C TYR A 143 7.16 -2.69 -11.28
N PRO A 144 7.47 -2.47 -12.56
CA PRO A 144 8.47 -1.46 -12.93
C PRO A 144 8.11 -0.10 -12.35
N LEU A 145 9.12 0.70 -11.97
CA LEU A 145 8.89 2.00 -11.33
C LEU A 145 8.01 2.94 -12.15
N GLY A 146 8.13 2.88 -13.47
CA GLY A 146 7.36 3.73 -14.38
C GLY A 146 5.98 3.19 -14.78
N GLN A 147 5.59 2.03 -14.27
CA GLN A 147 4.34 1.39 -14.66
C GLN A 147 3.28 1.52 -13.56
N ILE A 148 2.09 2.01 -13.92
CA ILE A 148 0.94 2.01 -13.02
C ILE A 148 0.41 0.57 -12.91
N PRO A 149 0.29 0.00 -11.69
CA PRO A 149 -0.30 -1.31 -11.52
C PRO A 149 -1.73 -1.37 -12.07
N SER A 150 -2.06 -2.47 -12.73
CA SER A 150 -3.42 -2.67 -13.23
C SER A 150 -4.36 -2.97 -12.06
N ASN A 151 -5.46 -2.21 -11.97
CA ASN A 151 -6.48 -2.51 -10.96
C ASN A 151 -7.14 -3.86 -11.21
N GLU A 152 -7.15 -4.35 -12.44
CA GLU A 152 -7.69 -5.66 -12.78
C GLU A 152 -6.88 -6.81 -12.13
N ASP A 153 -5.58 -6.64 -11.96
CA ASP A 153 -4.75 -7.61 -11.23
C ASP A 153 -5.28 -7.81 -9.80
N ILE A 154 -5.69 -6.71 -9.17
CA ILE A 154 -6.26 -6.73 -7.82
C ILE A 154 -7.63 -7.41 -7.82
N PHE A 155 -8.52 -7.01 -8.72
CA PHE A 155 -9.87 -7.57 -8.77
C PHE A 155 -9.88 -9.06 -9.11
N GLU A 156 -9.00 -9.50 -9.99
CA GLU A 156 -8.89 -10.91 -10.35
C GLU A 156 -8.59 -11.77 -9.12
N VAL A 157 -7.69 -11.33 -8.26
CA VAL A 157 -7.36 -12.02 -7.02
C VAL A 157 -8.53 -11.98 -6.04
N LEU A 158 -9.13 -10.80 -5.84
CA LEU A 158 -10.22 -10.63 -4.89
C LEU A 158 -11.46 -11.47 -5.22
N ARG A 159 -11.74 -11.68 -6.50
CA ARG A 159 -12.85 -12.53 -6.93
C ARG A 159 -12.71 -13.99 -6.46
N LYS A 160 -11.50 -14.42 -6.16
CA LYS A 160 -11.19 -15.79 -5.74
C LYS A 160 -11.12 -15.97 -4.23
N LEU A 161 -11.22 -14.88 -3.48
CA LEU A 161 -11.09 -14.92 -2.01
C LEU A 161 -12.45 -15.00 -1.29
#